data_45fdba3b9bc8430a58136719b71a6615
#
_entry.id   45fdba3b9bc8430a58136719b71a6615
#
_cell.length_a   1.000
_cell.length_b   1.000
_cell.length_c   1.000
_cell.angle_alpha   90.00
_cell.angle_beta   90.00
_cell.angle_gamma   90.00
#
_symmetry.space_group_name_H-M   'P 1'
#
loop_
_entity.id
_entity.type
_entity.pdbx_description
1 polymer ?
#
loop_
_entity_poly.entity_id
_entity_poly.type
_entity_poly.pdbx_seq_one_letter_code
_entity_poly.pdbx_strand_id
1 'polypeptide(L)'
;MTDYKKVFIDTAPFIYYIEGSVGNPDYSDKAKDFFKSGYKGDIRMITSVITVEEYKVFPYRTGQHEYIVSFERLMNVLDINIVSIDKIIADKAARIRAEYKAFKAMDALQLATACITGCDLFLTNDKQLRQFGEIRCITVGELG
;
A
#
# COMPACT_ATOMS: atom_id res chain seq x y z
N MET A 1 -19.92 5.00 -3.00
CA MET A 1 -19.84 3.52 -3.00
C MET A 1 -18.60 3.08 -3.75
N THR A 2 -17.85 2.15 -3.21
CA THR A 2 -16.67 1.63 -3.88
C THR A 2 -16.96 0.28 -4.51
N ASP A 3 -16.36 0.02 -5.67
CA ASP A 3 -16.45 -1.26 -6.35
C ASP A 3 -15.40 -2.25 -5.87
N TYR A 4 -14.54 -1.83 -4.94
CA TYR A 4 -13.41 -2.64 -4.47
C TYR A 4 -13.77 -3.35 -3.19
N LYS A 5 -13.38 -4.60 -3.07
CA LYS A 5 -13.60 -5.40 -1.87
C LYS A 5 -12.31 -5.74 -1.14
N LYS A 6 -11.20 -5.84 -1.86
CA LYS A 6 -9.93 -6.25 -1.30
C LYS A 6 -8.82 -5.41 -1.92
N VAL A 7 -8.23 -4.55 -1.11
CA VAL A 7 -7.28 -3.54 -1.58
C VAL A 7 -5.90 -3.79 -0.98
N PHE A 8 -4.90 -3.84 -1.85
CA PHE A 8 -3.51 -3.81 -1.40
C PHE A 8 -3.09 -2.35 -1.23
N ILE A 9 -2.48 -2.04 -0.10
CA ILE A 9 -2.06 -0.67 0.22
C ILE A 9 -0.54 -0.62 0.26
N ASP A 10 0.04 0.16 -0.66
CA ASP A 10 1.46 0.44 -0.70
C ASP A 10 1.85 1.41 0.42
N THR A 11 3.11 1.78 0.51
CA THR A 11 3.65 2.58 1.62
C THR A 11 3.10 4.01 1.66
N ALA A 12 2.98 4.67 0.51
CA ALA A 12 2.63 6.09 0.46
C ALA A 12 1.30 6.46 1.14
N PRO A 13 0.21 5.70 0.97
CA PRO A 13 -1.04 6.04 1.65
C PRO A 13 -0.91 6.11 3.18
N PHE A 14 -0.08 5.25 3.77
CA PHE A 14 0.18 5.28 5.21
C PHE A 14 0.92 6.56 5.62
N ILE A 15 1.88 6.99 4.80
CA ILE A 15 2.62 8.22 5.06
C ILE A 15 1.66 9.41 5.05
N TYR A 16 0.79 9.49 4.04
CA TYR A 16 -0.17 10.59 3.93
C TYR A 16 -1.15 10.61 5.10
N TYR A 17 -1.59 9.45 5.54
CA TYR A 17 -2.52 9.37 6.67
C TYR A 17 -1.86 9.81 7.98
N ILE A 18 -0.65 9.32 8.25
CA ILE A 18 -0.02 9.49 9.57
C ILE A 18 0.74 10.81 9.64
N GLU A 19 1.50 11.15 8.59
CA GLU A 19 2.41 12.29 8.60
C GLU A 19 1.89 13.50 7.83
N GLY A 20 0.88 13.28 6.98
CA GLY A 20 0.38 14.32 6.10
C GLY A 20 1.15 14.42 4.80
N SER A 21 0.77 15.37 3.96
CA SER A 21 1.39 15.60 2.67
C SER A 21 1.61 17.09 2.47
N VAL A 22 2.88 17.50 2.43
CA VAL A 22 3.25 18.92 2.32
C VAL A 22 2.93 19.48 0.94
N GLY A 23 3.23 18.74 -0.12
CA GLY A 23 3.04 19.20 -1.49
C GLY A 23 1.60 19.09 -2.00
N ASN A 24 0.80 18.21 -1.41
CA ASN A 24 -0.58 17.92 -1.85
C ASN A 24 -1.44 17.68 -0.62
N PRO A 25 -1.93 18.75 0.04
CA PRO A 25 -2.70 18.59 1.30
C PRO A 25 -3.93 17.70 1.18
N ASP A 26 -4.57 17.66 0.01
CA ASP A 26 -5.74 16.82 -0.21
C ASP A 26 -5.42 15.32 -0.20
N TYR A 27 -4.17 14.93 -0.41
CA TYR A 27 -3.77 13.52 -0.34
C TYR A 27 -3.94 12.96 1.07
N SER A 28 -3.64 13.77 2.09
CA SER A 28 -3.88 13.38 3.48
C SER A 28 -5.37 13.13 3.72
N ASP A 29 -6.23 14.03 3.26
CA ASP A 29 -7.68 13.89 3.43
C ASP A 29 -8.22 12.67 2.68
N LYS A 30 -7.75 12.45 1.45
CA LYS A 30 -8.16 11.29 0.65
C LYS A 30 -7.73 9.98 1.30
N ALA A 31 -6.52 9.93 1.83
CA ALA A 31 -6.05 8.75 2.56
C ALA A 31 -6.89 8.48 3.79
N LYS A 32 -7.19 9.53 4.56
CA LYS A 32 -8.04 9.41 5.76
C LYS A 32 -9.43 8.88 5.42
N ASP A 33 -10.03 9.41 4.35
CA ASP A 33 -11.35 8.97 3.91
C ASP A 33 -11.33 7.50 3.48
N PHE A 34 -10.27 7.08 2.77
CA PHE A 34 -10.12 5.70 2.36
C PHE A 34 -10.04 4.76 3.56
N PHE A 35 -9.17 5.05 4.52
CA PHE A 35 -9.01 4.21 5.71
C PHE A 35 -10.29 4.19 6.55
N LYS A 36 -10.98 5.30 6.63
CA LYS A 36 -12.26 5.38 7.34
C LYS A 36 -13.31 4.45 6.70
N SER A 37 -13.37 4.43 5.38
CA SER A 37 -14.26 3.52 4.66
C SER A 37 -13.90 2.06 4.94
N GLY A 38 -12.62 1.74 4.97
CA GLY A 38 -12.16 0.39 5.33
C GLY A 38 -12.54 0.01 6.76
N TYR A 39 -12.39 0.96 7.69
CA TYR A 39 -12.75 0.74 9.10
C TYR A 39 -14.22 0.36 9.27
N LYS A 40 -15.09 0.89 8.42
CA LYS A 40 -16.52 0.55 8.46
C LYS A 40 -16.82 -0.87 7.98
N GLY A 41 -15.80 -1.61 7.59
CA GLY A 41 -15.93 -3.03 7.26
C GLY A 41 -16.28 -3.34 5.82
N ASP A 42 -16.30 -2.34 4.96
CA ASP A 42 -16.68 -2.52 3.56
C ASP A 42 -15.51 -3.02 2.70
N ILE A 43 -14.26 -2.77 3.14
CA ILE A 43 -13.06 -3.07 2.37
C ILE A 43 -12.09 -3.88 3.21
N ARG A 44 -11.60 -4.99 2.65
CA ARG A 44 -10.52 -5.76 3.25
C ARG A 44 -9.20 -5.14 2.81
N MET A 45 -8.34 -4.83 3.77
CA MET A 45 -7.08 -4.14 3.51
C MET A 45 -5.90 -5.06 3.74
N ILE A 46 -4.97 -5.08 2.79
CA ILE A 46 -3.80 -5.94 2.78
C ILE A 46 -2.57 -5.09 2.49
N THR A 47 -1.49 -5.40 3.15
CA THR A 47 -0.17 -4.86 2.81
C THR A 47 0.86 -5.95 3.02
N SER A 48 2.14 -5.65 2.90
CA SER A 48 3.19 -6.63 3.11
C SER A 48 4.23 -6.14 4.11
N VAL A 49 5.13 -7.06 4.49
CA VAL A 49 6.27 -6.73 5.36
C VAL A 49 7.20 -5.69 4.72
N ILE A 50 7.18 -5.55 3.39
CA ILE A 50 7.94 -4.51 2.70
C ILE A 50 7.45 -3.13 3.12
N THR A 51 6.13 -2.93 3.18
CA THR A 51 5.55 -1.67 3.66
C THR A 51 5.98 -1.36 5.08
N VAL A 52 6.04 -2.38 5.94
CA VAL A 52 6.49 -2.20 7.33
C VAL A 52 7.93 -1.67 7.34
N GLU A 53 8.81 -2.27 6.57
CA GLU A 53 10.21 -1.84 6.49
C GLU A 53 10.31 -0.43 5.90
N GLU A 54 9.69 -0.20 4.76
CA GLU A 54 9.77 1.11 4.08
C GLU A 54 9.20 2.24 4.92
N TYR A 55 8.08 2.00 5.60
CA TYR A 55 7.49 3.04 6.44
C TYR A 55 8.39 3.42 7.61
N LYS A 56 8.99 2.43 8.27
CA LYS A 56 9.73 2.65 9.52
C LYS A 56 11.12 3.29 9.33
N VAL A 57 11.65 3.28 8.10
CA VAL A 57 12.99 3.84 7.84
C VAL A 57 13.09 5.30 8.28
N PHE A 58 12.17 6.14 7.83
CA PHE A 58 12.23 7.58 8.15
C PHE A 58 12.05 7.85 9.65
N PRO A 59 11.03 7.31 10.33
CA PRO A 59 10.89 7.50 11.77
C PRO A 59 12.10 7.03 12.58
N TYR A 60 12.70 5.91 12.20
CA TYR A 60 13.92 5.46 12.90
C TYR A 60 15.10 6.40 12.67
N ARG A 61 15.27 6.89 11.43
CA ARG A 61 16.36 7.82 11.13
C ARG A 61 16.23 9.15 11.86
N THR A 62 15.00 9.60 12.08
CA THR A 62 14.71 10.91 12.67
C THR A 62 14.35 10.84 14.14
N GLY A 63 14.28 9.65 14.72
CA GLY A 63 13.90 9.47 16.13
C GLY A 63 12.45 9.80 16.43
N GLN A 64 11.57 9.77 15.43
CA GLN A 64 10.15 10.11 15.59
C GLN A 64 9.33 8.86 15.92
N HIS A 65 9.50 8.36 17.12
CA HIS A 65 8.83 7.12 17.58
C HIS A 65 7.30 7.21 17.56
N GLU A 66 6.74 8.40 17.68
CA GLU A 66 5.29 8.61 17.62
C GLU A 66 4.70 8.15 16.30
N TYR A 67 5.45 8.27 15.20
CA TYR A 67 4.98 7.78 13.90
C TYR A 67 4.95 6.27 13.85
N ILE A 68 5.93 5.61 14.48
CA ILE A 68 5.96 4.15 14.55
C ILE A 68 4.77 3.65 15.37
N VAL A 69 4.50 4.28 16.51
CA VAL A 69 3.35 3.94 17.36
C VAL A 69 2.05 4.11 16.57
N SER A 70 1.92 5.21 15.84
CA SER A 70 0.72 5.47 15.03
C SER A 70 0.54 4.44 13.93
N PHE A 71 1.63 4.04 13.28
CA PHE A 71 1.60 3.02 12.23
C PHE A 71 1.12 1.67 12.79
N GLU A 72 1.72 1.23 13.90
CA GLU A 72 1.33 -0.03 14.54
C GLU A 72 -0.13 0.00 14.99
N ARG A 73 -0.56 1.13 15.56
CA ARG A 73 -1.96 1.29 15.99
C ARG A 73 -2.90 1.20 14.81
N LEU A 74 -2.57 1.85 13.70
CA LEU A 74 -3.40 1.84 12.51
C LEU A 74 -3.56 0.42 11.97
N MET A 75 -2.46 -0.36 11.91
CA MET A 75 -2.51 -1.75 11.48
C MET A 75 -3.46 -2.58 12.33
N ASN A 76 -3.42 -2.38 13.64
CA ASN A 76 -4.27 -3.13 14.57
C ASN A 76 -5.74 -2.69 14.51
N VAL A 77 -5.99 -1.39 14.54
CA VAL A 77 -7.36 -0.86 14.56
C VAL A 77 -8.11 -1.23 13.28
N LEU A 78 -7.44 -1.15 12.13
CA LEU A 78 -8.06 -1.46 10.85
C LEU A 78 -7.98 -2.93 10.49
N ASP A 79 -7.35 -3.75 11.32
CA ASP A 79 -7.16 -5.18 11.08
C ASP A 79 -6.54 -5.43 9.70
N ILE A 80 -5.51 -4.68 9.38
CA ILE A 80 -4.82 -4.82 8.11
C ILE A 80 -4.00 -6.10 8.11
N ASN A 81 -4.20 -6.93 7.08
CA ASN A 81 -3.43 -8.16 6.92
C ASN A 81 -2.04 -7.84 6.36
N ILE A 82 -1.01 -8.12 7.15
CA ILE A 82 0.39 -7.89 6.75
C ILE A 82 0.96 -9.23 6.27
N VAL A 83 1.23 -9.33 4.98
CA VAL A 83 1.63 -10.58 4.33
C VAL A 83 3.14 -10.69 4.30
N SER A 84 3.66 -11.87 4.68
CA SER A 84 5.08 -12.19 4.56
C SER A 84 5.42 -12.55 3.11
N ILE A 85 6.64 -12.25 2.70
CA ILE A 85 7.12 -12.55 1.35
C ILE A 85 7.66 -13.98 1.34
N ASP A 86 6.97 -14.85 0.63
CA ASP A 86 7.37 -16.24 0.50
C ASP A 86 7.92 -16.53 -0.91
N LYS A 87 8.26 -17.79 -1.16
CA LYS A 87 8.82 -18.20 -2.44
C LYS A 87 7.82 -18.04 -3.59
N ILE A 88 6.53 -18.26 -3.34
CA ILE A 88 5.49 -18.12 -4.35
C ILE A 88 5.39 -16.67 -4.80
N ILE A 89 5.39 -15.75 -3.85
CA ILE A 89 5.36 -14.30 -4.13
C ILE A 89 6.65 -13.90 -4.87
N ALA A 90 7.81 -14.40 -4.44
CA ALA A 90 9.07 -14.08 -5.09
C ALA A 90 9.09 -14.54 -6.55
N ASP A 91 8.57 -15.74 -6.84
CA ASP A 91 8.49 -16.24 -8.21
C ASP A 91 7.58 -15.36 -9.07
N LYS A 92 6.41 -14.99 -8.54
CA LYS A 92 5.49 -14.08 -9.24
C LYS A 92 6.15 -12.73 -9.51
N ALA A 93 6.89 -12.19 -8.53
CA ALA A 93 7.60 -10.93 -8.71
C ALA A 93 8.65 -11.03 -9.82
N ALA A 94 9.34 -12.17 -9.92
CA ALA A 94 10.33 -12.39 -10.98
C ALA A 94 9.65 -12.36 -12.36
N ARG A 95 8.47 -12.96 -12.49
CA ARG A 95 7.71 -12.95 -13.74
C ARG A 95 7.26 -11.53 -14.09
N ILE A 96 6.82 -10.75 -13.10
CA ILE A 96 6.41 -9.36 -13.30
C ILE A 96 7.62 -8.55 -13.80
N ARG A 97 8.78 -8.69 -13.20
CA ARG A 97 9.98 -7.95 -13.62
C ARG A 97 10.45 -8.34 -15.00
N ALA A 98 10.27 -9.61 -15.37
CA ALA A 98 10.64 -10.07 -16.71
C ALA A 98 9.78 -9.41 -17.78
N GLU A 99 8.52 -9.16 -17.47
CA GLU A 99 7.56 -8.51 -18.40
C GLU A 99 7.64 -7.00 -18.36
N TYR A 100 7.74 -6.41 -17.17
CA TYR A 100 7.71 -4.95 -16.96
C TYR A 100 9.10 -4.48 -16.53
N LYS A 101 9.96 -4.19 -17.50
CA LYS A 101 11.38 -3.89 -17.25
C LYS A 101 11.60 -2.63 -16.40
N ALA A 102 10.65 -1.71 -16.41
CA ALA A 102 10.76 -0.46 -15.66
C ALA A 102 10.46 -0.65 -14.16
N PHE A 103 9.84 -1.75 -13.76
CA PHE A 103 9.47 -1.96 -12.36
C PHE A 103 10.68 -2.36 -11.53
N LYS A 104 10.80 -1.74 -10.36
CA LYS A 104 11.85 -2.05 -9.40
C LYS A 104 11.50 -3.31 -8.61
N ALA A 105 12.51 -3.90 -7.96
CA ALA A 105 12.32 -5.15 -7.21
C ALA A 105 11.23 -5.04 -6.15
N MET A 106 11.23 -3.96 -5.35
CA MET A 106 10.24 -3.80 -4.29
C MET A 106 8.83 -3.59 -4.85
N ASP A 107 8.70 -2.85 -5.94
CA ASP A 107 7.41 -2.65 -6.61
C ASP A 107 6.83 -3.98 -7.09
N ALA A 108 7.67 -4.80 -7.72
CA ALA A 108 7.25 -6.10 -8.22
C ALA A 108 6.83 -7.04 -7.09
N LEU A 109 7.54 -7.01 -5.96
CA LEU A 109 7.17 -7.82 -4.79
C LEU A 109 5.84 -7.37 -4.20
N GLN A 110 5.57 -6.08 -4.17
CA GLN A 110 4.29 -5.56 -3.70
C GLN A 110 3.15 -5.96 -4.64
N LEU A 111 3.35 -5.80 -5.94
CA LEU A 111 2.37 -6.19 -6.95
C LEU A 111 2.11 -7.70 -6.90
N ALA A 112 3.18 -8.50 -6.76
CA ALA A 112 3.06 -9.95 -6.66
C ALA A 112 2.24 -10.35 -5.43
N THR A 113 2.49 -9.70 -4.30
CA THR A 113 1.73 -9.96 -3.07
C THR A 113 0.25 -9.68 -3.30
N ALA A 114 -0.07 -8.57 -3.94
CA ALA A 114 -1.44 -8.22 -4.25
C ALA A 114 -2.11 -9.26 -5.16
N CYS A 115 -1.40 -9.75 -6.17
CA CYS A 115 -1.91 -10.79 -7.07
C CYS A 115 -2.17 -12.10 -6.33
N ILE A 116 -1.18 -12.58 -5.57
CA ILE A 116 -1.27 -13.87 -4.88
C ILE A 116 -2.37 -13.86 -3.82
N THR A 117 -2.59 -12.74 -3.17
CA THR A 117 -3.65 -12.62 -2.15
C THR A 117 -5.01 -12.28 -2.73
N GLY A 118 -5.11 -12.11 -4.05
CA GLY A 118 -6.40 -11.89 -4.72
C GLY A 118 -6.98 -10.50 -4.54
N CYS A 119 -6.14 -9.48 -4.44
CA CYS A 119 -6.61 -8.09 -4.35
C CYS A 119 -7.18 -7.63 -5.69
N ASP A 120 -8.22 -6.80 -5.63
CA ASP A 120 -8.84 -6.24 -6.83
C ASP A 120 -8.43 -4.79 -7.09
N LEU A 121 -7.69 -4.19 -6.16
CA LEU A 121 -7.14 -2.85 -6.32
C LEU A 121 -5.77 -2.76 -5.65
N PHE A 122 -4.86 -2.00 -6.26
CA PHE A 122 -3.54 -1.68 -5.70
C PHE A 122 -3.47 -0.16 -5.52
N LEU A 123 -3.40 0.30 -4.28
CA LEU A 123 -3.35 1.73 -3.95
C LEU A 123 -1.91 2.15 -3.69
N THR A 124 -1.42 3.08 -4.50
CA THR A 124 -0.02 3.51 -4.49
C THR A 124 0.08 5.02 -4.70
N ASN A 125 1.29 5.54 -4.80
CA ASN A 125 1.55 6.91 -5.28
C ASN A 125 2.44 6.89 -6.52
N ASP A 126 2.81 5.71 -7.02
CA ASP A 126 3.67 5.58 -8.19
C ASP A 126 2.83 5.37 -9.44
N LYS A 127 2.76 6.41 -10.28
CA LYS A 127 1.97 6.38 -11.51
C LYS A 127 2.46 5.34 -12.51
N GLN A 128 3.74 4.94 -12.46
CA GLN A 128 4.27 3.93 -13.36
C GLN A 128 3.60 2.58 -13.15
N LEU A 129 3.15 2.29 -11.95
CA LEU A 129 2.53 1.00 -11.63
C LEU A 129 1.17 0.83 -12.31
N ARG A 130 0.58 1.90 -12.83
CA ARG A 130 -0.67 1.83 -13.59
C ARG A 130 -0.53 1.05 -14.90
N GLN A 131 0.69 0.81 -15.36
CA GLN A 131 0.96 -0.02 -16.54
C GLN A 131 0.68 -1.50 -16.29
N PHE A 132 0.65 -1.91 -15.01
CA PHE A 132 0.46 -3.31 -14.66
C PHE A 132 -0.94 -3.78 -15.05
N GLY A 133 -1.03 -4.86 -15.83
CA GLY A 133 -2.29 -5.27 -16.45
C GLY A 133 -3.14 -6.24 -15.62
N GLU A 134 -2.59 -6.84 -14.56
CA GLU A 134 -3.31 -7.88 -13.82
C GLU A 134 -4.16 -7.36 -12.67
N ILE A 135 -3.83 -6.19 -12.13
CA ILE A 135 -4.63 -5.54 -11.09
C ILE A 135 -4.71 -4.06 -11.42
N ARG A 136 -5.87 -3.47 -11.18
CA ARG A 136 -6.02 -2.03 -11.34
C ARG A 136 -5.20 -1.31 -10.28
N CYS A 137 -4.28 -0.45 -10.71
CA CYS A 137 -3.46 0.38 -9.82
C CYS A 137 -3.96 1.82 -9.90
N ILE A 138 -4.23 2.43 -8.75
CA ILE A 138 -4.60 3.84 -8.69
C ILE A 138 -3.71 4.55 -7.68
N THR A 139 -3.56 5.85 -7.87
CA THR A 139 -2.83 6.69 -6.92
C THR A 139 -3.78 7.31 -5.91
N VAL A 140 -3.24 7.78 -4.78
CA VAL A 140 -4.05 8.47 -3.77
C VAL A 140 -4.79 9.66 -4.36
N GLY A 141 -4.16 10.39 -5.28
CA GLY A 141 -4.79 11.53 -5.94
C GLY A 141 -6.04 11.17 -6.75
N GLU A 142 -6.16 9.91 -7.17
CA GLU A 142 -7.30 9.43 -7.95
C GLU A 142 -8.46 8.93 -7.08
N LEU A 143 -8.27 8.88 -5.75
CA LEU A 143 -9.34 8.53 -4.81
C LEU A 143 -10.39 9.64 -4.75
N GLY A 144 -11.59 9.26 -4.49
CA GLY A 144 -12.69 10.19 -4.34
C GLY A 144 -13.62 10.20 -5.49
#